data_3e3f6a4935536512861a7aff1382746b
#
_entry.id   3e3f6a4935536512861a7aff1382746b
#
_cell.length_a   1.000
_cell.length_b   1.000
_cell.length_c   1.000
_cell.angle_alpha   90.00
_cell.angle_beta   90.00
_cell.angle_gamma   90.00
#
_symmetry.space_group_name_H-M   'P 1'
#
loop_
_entity.id
_entity.type
_entity.pdbx_description
1 polymer ?
#
loop_
_entity_poly.entity_id
_entity_poly.type
_entity_poly.pdbx_seq_one_letter_code
_entity_poly.pdbx_strand_id
1 'polypeptide(L)'
;MSDKVAAVILGAGKGTRMKSDKPKVLMPVCGKPMIKHIIDTLETIPVDEIVTVISPDGHEVAKTVAPYKTCVQETQLGTGHAVNCAKGMLNGFDGPVLVIFGDTPLITKQTFERSIAKVKEGFAVVVLGFRPADAARYGRLVMKGNELERIVEFKDATDEEKAIDFCNSGFMAFDGKYLFDILARIGNKNAAGEFYLTDAVEVAHQMGLKCTAFEGKPEEVASANTLEELALLEKYAGDRK
;
A
#
# COMPACT_ATOMS: atom_id res chain seq x y z
N MET A 1 7.81 -10.55 18.70
CA MET A 1 6.93 -9.62 17.95
C MET A 1 5.88 -9.09 18.89
N SER A 2 5.68 -7.80 18.91
CA SER A 2 4.62 -7.12 19.69
C SER A 2 3.23 -7.47 19.16
N ASP A 3 2.21 -7.44 20.03
CA ASP A 3 0.81 -7.54 19.61
C ASP A 3 0.27 -6.22 19.02
N LYS A 4 1.02 -5.14 19.16
CA LYS A 4 0.69 -3.83 18.60
C LYS A 4 0.68 -3.86 17.07
N VAL A 5 -0.20 -3.09 16.47
CA VAL A 5 -0.33 -2.96 15.01
C VAL A 5 -0.20 -1.49 14.63
N ALA A 6 0.54 -1.20 13.57
CA ALA A 6 0.59 0.14 12.99
C ALA A 6 0.09 0.14 11.54
N ALA A 7 -0.36 1.29 11.08
CA ALA A 7 -0.72 1.53 9.69
C ALA A 7 -0.02 2.79 9.16
N VAL A 8 0.54 2.70 7.96
CA VAL A 8 1.09 3.82 7.19
C VAL A 8 0.24 4.01 5.95
N ILE A 9 -0.44 5.16 5.84
CA ILE A 9 -1.29 5.49 4.70
C ILE A 9 -0.52 6.44 3.77
N LEU A 10 -0.36 6.06 2.51
CA LEU A 10 0.35 6.87 1.51
C LEU A 10 -0.62 7.86 0.86
N GLY A 11 -0.55 9.13 1.26
CA GLY A 11 -1.41 10.21 0.80
C GLY A 11 -0.70 11.35 0.07
N ALA A 12 0.62 11.23 -0.20
CA ALA A 12 1.44 12.28 -0.82
C ALA A 12 1.34 12.37 -2.36
N GLY A 13 0.59 11.47 -3.02
CA GLY A 13 0.47 11.43 -4.47
C GLY A 13 -0.27 12.64 -5.05
N LYS A 14 0.27 13.27 -6.12
CA LYS A 14 -0.28 14.49 -6.73
C LYS A 14 -1.61 14.31 -7.48
N GLY A 15 -2.00 13.08 -7.83
CA GLY A 15 -3.28 12.79 -8.49
C GLY A 15 -3.54 13.55 -9.80
N THR A 16 -2.51 13.94 -10.54
CA THR A 16 -2.56 14.86 -11.71
C THR A 16 -3.52 14.44 -12.82
N ARG A 17 -3.83 13.14 -12.93
CA ARG A 17 -4.73 12.57 -13.93
C ARG A 17 -6.22 12.87 -13.68
N MET A 18 -6.60 13.23 -12.45
CA MET A 18 -8.00 13.53 -12.08
C MET A 18 -8.45 14.93 -12.49
N LYS A 19 -7.53 15.78 -13.02
CA LYS A 19 -7.81 17.18 -13.40
C LYS A 19 -8.58 17.96 -12.31
N SER A 20 -8.29 17.68 -11.05
CA SER A 20 -8.90 18.31 -9.87
C SER A 20 -7.83 18.99 -9.04
N ASP A 21 -8.16 20.14 -8.46
CA ASP A 21 -7.30 20.84 -7.50
C ASP A 21 -7.25 20.15 -6.13
N LYS A 22 -8.18 19.21 -5.90
CA LYS A 22 -8.19 18.43 -4.65
C LYS A 22 -7.21 17.26 -4.71
N PRO A 23 -6.48 16.99 -3.61
CA PRO A 23 -5.69 15.77 -3.49
C PRO A 23 -6.54 14.51 -3.79
N LYS A 24 -5.99 13.57 -4.57
CA LYS A 24 -6.70 12.36 -4.99
C LYS A 24 -7.37 11.62 -3.83
N VAL A 25 -6.68 11.49 -2.71
CA VAL A 25 -7.15 10.78 -1.52
C VAL A 25 -8.35 11.45 -0.84
N LEU A 26 -8.62 12.72 -1.16
CA LEU A 26 -9.78 13.48 -0.68
C LEU A 26 -10.97 13.45 -1.64
N MET A 27 -10.84 12.83 -2.81
CA MET A 27 -11.98 12.64 -3.70
C MET A 27 -13.04 11.78 -3.03
N PRO A 28 -14.33 12.18 -3.10
CA PRO A 28 -15.38 11.45 -2.42
C PRO A 28 -15.74 10.17 -3.17
N VAL A 29 -15.97 9.10 -2.40
CA VAL A 29 -16.64 7.88 -2.81
C VAL A 29 -17.86 7.72 -1.93
N CYS A 30 -19.05 7.65 -2.51
CA CYS A 30 -20.32 7.65 -1.77
C CYS A 30 -20.41 8.77 -0.71
N GLY A 31 -19.94 9.98 -1.08
CA GLY A 31 -20.01 11.18 -0.22
C GLY A 31 -18.92 11.29 0.86
N LYS A 32 -18.00 10.33 0.98
CA LYS A 32 -16.91 10.33 1.97
C LYS A 32 -15.54 10.30 1.28
N PRO A 33 -14.53 11.09 1.70
CA PRO A 33 -13.18 11.04 1.16
C PRO A 33 -12.59 9.62 1.16
N MET A 34 -11.88 9.21 0.09
CA MET A 34 -11.29 7.87 -0.03
C MET A 34 -10.47 7.48 1.20
N ILE A 35 -9.61 8.38 1.66
CA ILE A 35 -8.77 8.12 2.84
C ILE A 35 -9.57 7.87 4.13
N LYS A 36 -10.77 8.47 4.26
CA LYS A 36 -11.64 8.24 5.43
C LYS A 36 -12.26 6.86 5.43
N HIS A 37 -12.54 6.26 4.29
CA HIS A 37 -12.98 4.86 4.23
C HIS A 37 -11.92 3.92 4.77
N ILE A 38 -10.64 4.18 4.45
CA ILE A 38 -9.51 3.38 4.94
C ILE A 38 -9.39 3.52 6.47
N ILE A 39 -9.45 4.75 6.97
CA ILE A 39 -9.38 5.02 8.43
C ILE A 39 -10.52 4.32 9.16
N ASP A 40 -11.75 4.47 8.68
CA ASP A 40 -12.93 3.83 9.30
C ASP A 40 -12.78 2.30 9.33
N THR A 41 -12.18 1.69 8.28
CA THR A 41 -11.90 0.25 8.28
C THR A 41 -10.79 -0.11 9.28
N LEU A 42 -9.73 0.69 9.37
CA LEU A 42 -8.66 0.50 10.35
C LEU A 42 -9.18 0.61 11.79
N GLU A 43 -10.10 1.52 12.07
CA GLU A 43 -10.74 1.68 13.39
C GLU A 43 -11.56 0.45 13.82
N THR A 44 -11.90 -0.46 12.90
CA THR A 44 -12.60 -1.73 13.23
C THR A 44 -11.68 -2.85 13.71
N ILE A 45 -10.36 -2.64 13.67
CA ILE A 45 -9.35 -3.59 14.15
C ILE A 45 -8.47 -2.92 15.20
N PRO A 46 -7.76 -3.68 16.06
CA PRO A 46 -6.87 -3.11 17.08
C PRO A 46 -5.60 -2.55 16.43
N VAL A 47 -5.65 -1.31 15.95
CA VAL A 47 -4.51 -0.55 15.43
C VAL A 47 -4.08 0.48 16.47
N ASP A 48 -2.82 0.43 16.90
CA ASP A 48 -2.26 1.31 17.93
C ASP A 48 -1.74 2.63 17.34
N GLU A 49 -1.23 2.61 16.13
CA GLU A 49 -0.65 3.78 15.48
C GLU A 49 -1.11 3.88 14.02
N ILE A 50 -1.65 5.04 13.65
CA ILE A 50 -1.95 5.39 12.25
C ILE A 50 -1.13 6.63 11.89
N VAL A 51 -0.31 6.51 10.83
CA VAL A 51 0.52 7.59 10.29
C VAL A 51 0.14 7.80 8.83
N THR A 52 -0.20 9.01 8.44
CA THR A 52 -0.44 9.37 7.04
C THR A 52 0.74 10.13 6.48
N VAL A 53 1.29 9.64 5.37
CA VAL A 53 2.32 10.34 4.62
C VAL A 53 1.65 11.33 3.68
N ILE A 54 1.97 12.62 3.83
CA ILE A 54 1.38 13.71 3.04
C ILE A 54 2.44 14.46 2.23
N SER A 55 2.01 15.19 1.20
CA SER A 55 2.86 16.16 0.50
C SER A 55 3.08 17.44 1.34
N PRO A 56 4.07 18.30 1.03
CA PRO A 56 4.29 19.56 1.75
C PRO A 56 3.07 20.49 1.77
N ASP A 57 2.26 20.45 0.73
CA ASP A 57 1.00 21.18 0.57
C ASP A 57 -0.24 20.40 1.06
N GLY A 58 -0.04 19.24 1.71
CA GLY A 58 -1.08 18.30 2.14
C GLY A 58 -1.90 18.74 3.37
N HIS A 59 -2.07 20.04 3.65
CA HIS A 59 -2.76 20.55 4.84
C HIS A 59 -4.22 20.07 4.94
N GLU A 60 -4.94 19.97 3.81
CA GLU A 60 -6.31 19.44 3.80
C GLU A 60 -6.36 17.96 4.14
N VAL A 61 -5.37 17.18 3.68
CA VAL A 61 -5.25 15.76 4.03
C VAL A 61 -4.99 15.64 5.53
N ALA A 62 -4.02 16.40 6.07
CA ALA A 62 -3.71 16.40 7.50
C ALA A 62 -4.95 16.73 8.36
N LYS A 63 -5.73 17.75 7.96
CA LYS A 63 -6.98 18.10 8.64
C LYS A 63 -8.03 16.99 8.57
N THR A 64 -8.11 16.30 7.43
CA THR A 64 -9.10 15.24 7.20
C THR A 64 -8.79 13.98 8.01
N VAL A 65 -7.51 13.66 8.20
CA VAL A 65 -7.10 12.45 8.94
C VAL A 65 -6.95 12.67 10.44
N ALA A 66 -7.10 13.90 10.93
CA ALA A 66 -7.04 14.17 12.37
C ALA A 66 -8.05 13.28 13.13
N PRO A 67 -7.69 12.77 14.34
CA PRO A 67 -6.53 13.13 15.17
C PRO A 67 -5.24 12.34 14.89
N TYR A 68 -5.18 11.53 13.83
CA TYR A 68 -4.04 10.67 13.52
C TYR A 68 -2.81 11.47 13.08
N LYS A 69 -1.64 10.87 13.27
CA LYS A 69 -0.35 11.49 12.97
C LYS A 69 -0.13 11.64 11.46
N THR A 70 0.60 12.67 11.07
CA THR A 70 1.05 12.86 9.68
C THR A 70 2.56 13.08 9.63
N CYS A 71 3.20 12.63 8.55
CA CYS A 71 4.58 13.00 8.20
C CYS A 71 4.64 13.48 6.76
N VAL A 72 5.58 14.37 6.47
CA VAL A 72 5.71 15.00 5.16
C VAL A 72 6.74 14.25 4.32
N GLN A 73 6.37 13.93 3.08
CA GLN A 73 7.29 13.52 2.04
C GLN A 73 7.69 14.77 1.22
N GLU A 74 8.79 15.41 1.60
CA GLU A 74 9.25 16.68 0.99
C GLU A 74 9.51 16.54 -0.52
N THR A 75 10.14 15.45 -0.91
CA THR A 75 10.42 15.13 -2.31
C THR A 75 9.85 13.77 -2.64
N GLN A 76 9.06 13.68 -3.72
CA GLN A 76 8.43 12.44 -4.14
C GLN A 76 9.44 11.54 -4.88
N LEU A 77 10.22 10.76 -4.13
CA LEU A 77 11.26 9.87 -4.64
C LEU A 77 10.81 8.41 -4.75
N GLY A 78 9.51 8.15 -4.71
CA GLY A 78 8.93 6.81 -4.82
C GLY A 78 8.20 6.35 -3.56
N THR A 79 7.55 5.18 -3.66
CA THR A 79 6.69 4.63 -2.60
C THR A 79 7.46 4.10 -1.39
N GLY A 80 8.63 3.51 -1.61
CA GLY A 80 9.53 3.10 -0.52
C GLY A 80 10.05 4.30 0.27
N HIS A 81 10.40 5.41 -0.42
CA HIS A 81 10.77 6.66 0.23
C HIS A 81 9.60 7.23 1.05
N ALA A 82 8.37 7.17 0.53
CA ALA A 82 7.18 7.63 1.25
C ALA A 82 7.01 6.90 2.59
N VAL A 83 7.10 5.55 2.60
CA VAL A 83 7.03 4.77 3.84
C VAL A 83 8.17 5.12 4.79
N ASN A 84 9.37 5.35 4.27
CA ASN A 84 10.53 5.71 5.09
C ASN A 84 10.36 7.06 5.81
N CYS A 85 9.55 7.98 5.30
CA CYS A 85 9.21 9.23 6.01
C CYS A 85 8.51 9.00 7.35
N ALA A 86 7.83 7.86 7.52
CA ALA A 86 7.18 7.50 8.79
C ALA A 86 8.15 6.93 9.84
N LYS A 87 9.45 6.71 9.50
CA LYS A 87 10.43 6.07 10.39
C LYS A 87 10.53 6.72 11.77
N GLY A 88 10.54 8.04 11.83
CA GLY A 88 10.66 8.76 13.11
C GLY A 88 9.46 8.52 14.05
N MET A 89 8.29 8.21 13.51
CA MET A 89 7.05 7.99 14.27
C MET A 89 6.88 6.52 14.68
N LEU A 90 7.54 5.60 13.96
CA LEU A 90 7.47 4.15 14.20
C LEU A 90 8.83 3.59 14.67
N ASN A 91 9.70 4.44 15.22
CA ASN A 91 11.01 4.01 15.70
C ASN A 91 10.88 2.98 16.83
N GLY A 92 11.51 1.82 16.66
CA GLY A 92 11.44 0.71 17.62
C GLY A 92 10.11 -0.06 17.59
N PHE A 93 9.23 0.20 16.62
CA PHE A 93 8.02 -0.58 16.44
C PHE A 93 8.36 -1.97 15.88
N ASP A 94 7.96 -3.04 16.57
CA ASP A 94 8.31 -4.43 16.27
C ASP A 94 7.08 -5.33 15.95
N GLY A 95 5.89 -4.74 15.88
CA GLY A 95 4.66 -5.41 15.48
C GLY A 95 4.36 -5.31 13.98
N PRO A 96 3.24 -5.89 13.51
CA PRO A 96 2.81 -5.74 12.13
C PRO A 96 2.57 -4.27 11.72
N VAL A 97 3.09 -3.89 10.54
CA VAL A 97 2.89 -2.57 9.94
C VAL A 97 2.17 -2.73 8.61
N LEU A 98 0.95 -2.21 8.51
CA LEU A 98 0.16 -2.17 7.28
C LEU A 98 0.57 -0.94 6.46
N VAL A 99 0.91 -1.12 5.18
CA VAL A 99 1.19 -0.02 4.24
C VAL A 99 0.09 0.02 3.20
N ILE A 100 -0.66 1.13 3.15
CA ILE A 100 -1.90 1.26 2.41
C ILE A 100 -1.82 2.49 1.51
N PHE A 101 -2.19 2.35 0.24
CA PHE A 101 -2.37 3.51 -0.62
C PHE A 101 -3.67 4.24 -0.25
N GLY A 102 -3.60 5.55 -0.04
CA GLY A 102 -4.74 6.37 0.38
C GLY A 102 -5.88 6.48 -0.64
N ASP A 103 -5.70 5.92 -1.83
CA ASP A 103 -6.66 5.88 -2.92
C ASP A 103 -7.27 4.49 -3.18
N THR A 104 -7.11 3.53 -2.25
CA THR A 104 -7.72 2.21 -2.28
C THR A 104 -8.74 2.05 -1.13
N PRO A 105 -9.90 2.75 -1.21
CA PRO A 105 -10.82 2.92 -0.06
C PRO A 105 -11.59 1.66 0.32
N LEU A 106 -11.53 0.61 -0.52
CA LEU A 106 -12.38 -0.57 -0.36
C LEU A 106 -11.67 -1.79 0.24
N ILE A 107 -10.46 -1.63 0.77
CA ILE A 107 -9.78 -2.73 1.49
C ILE A 107 -10.61 -3.11 2.72
N THR A 108 -10.79 -4.42 2.94
CA THR A 108 -11.66 -4.92 3.99
C THR A 108 -10.91 -5.18 5.30
N LYS A 109 -11.67 -5.21 6.40
CA LYS A 109 -11.20 -5.67 7.71
C LYS A 109 -10.54 -7.04 7.62
N GLN A 110 -11.15 -7.99 6.93
CA GLN A 110 -10.66 -9.35 6.79
C GLN A 110 -9.29 -9.40 6.10
N THR A 111 -9.08 -8.53 5.12
CA THR A 111 -7.78 -8.40 4.43
C THR A 111 -6.70 -7.89 5.39
N PHE A 112 -7.01 -6.90 6.22
CA PHE A 112 -6.09 -6.42 7.25
C PHE A 112 -5.76 -7.50 8.27
N GLU A 113 -6.78 -8.17 8.83
CA GLU A 113 -6.62 -9.24 9.82
C GLU A 113 -5.78 -10.41 9.25
N ARG A 114 -6.05 -10.81 8.00
CA ARG A 114 -5.27 -11.87 7.31
C ARG A 114 -3.81 -11.47 7.12
N SER A 115 -3.55 -10.22 6.77
CA SER A 115 -2.18 -9.72 6.60
C SER A 115 -1.42 -9.69 7.92
N ILE A 116 -2.06 -9.21 9.00
CA ILE A 116 -1.51 -9.21 10.35
C ILE A 116 -1.18 -10.65 10.81
N ALA A 117 -2.10 -11.58 10.58
CA ALA A 117 -1.88 -12.99 10.94
C ALA A 117 -0.66 -13.57 10.23
N LYS A 118 -0.51 -13.32 8.92
CA LYS A 118 0.64 -13.79 8.15
C LYS A 118 1.97 -13.19 8.62
N VAL A 119 1.99 -11.93 8.99
CA VAL A 119 3.20 -11.33 9.61
C VAL A 119 3.51 -12.04 10.94
N LYS A 120 2.48 -12.32 11.76
CA LYS A 120 2.65 -13.08 13.02
C LYS A 120 3.06 -14.53 12.81
N GLU A 121 2.77 -15.13 11.64
CA GLU A 121 3.29 -16.46 11.22
C GLU A 121 4.79 -16.43 10.87
N GLY A 122 5.42 -15.25 10.85
CA GLY A 122 6.86 -15.09 10.62
C GLY A 122 7.24 -14.65 9.20
N PHE A 123 6.28 -14.19 8.39
CA PHE A 123 6.58 -13.54 7.12
C PHE A 123 6.99 -12.08 7.36
N ALA A 124 8.14 -11.68 6.83
CA ALA A 124 8.64 -10.32 6.96
C ALA A 124 7.91 -9.34 6.02
N VAL A 125 7.48 -9.84 4.87
CA VAL A 125 6.68 -9.08 3.89
C VAL A 125 5.50 -9.93 3.43
N VAL A 126 4.32 -9.34 3.48
CA VAL A 126 3.06 -9.94 3.02
C VAL A 126 2.42 -9.01 2.00
N VAL A 127 2.08 -9.52 0.84
CA VAL A 127 1.52 -8.73 -0.27
C VAL A 127 0.10 -9.17 -0.57
N LEU A 128 -0.81 -8.22 -0.71
CA LEU A 128 -2.12 -8.48 -1.27
C LEU A 128 -2.00 -8.48 -2.80
N GLY A 129 -2.26 -9.62 -3.40
CA GLY A 129 -2.37 -9.76 -4.85
C GLY A 129 -3.82 -9.83 -5.29
N PHE A 130 -4.05 -9.70 -6.59
CA PHE A 130 -5.36 -9.88 -7.20
C PHE A 130 -5.22 -10.24 -8.68
N ARG A 131 -6.32 -10.70 -9.30
CA ARG A 131 -6.37 -11.01 -10.74
C ARG A 131 -7.33 -10.05 -11.43
N PRO A 132 -6.84 -8.98 -12.05
CA PRO A 132 -7.68 -8.06 -12.81
C PRO A 132 -8.09 -8.67 -14.15
N ALA A 133 -9.19 -8.18 -14.73
CA ALA A 133 -9.58 -8.54 -16.10
C ALA A 133 -8.54 -8.07 -17.14
N ASP A 134 -7.85 -6.94 -16.88
CA ASP A 134 -6.72 -6.44 -17.64
C ASP A 134 -5.54 -6.15 -16.70
N ALA A 135 -4.51 -6.98 -16.82
CA ALA A 135 -3.30 -6.91 -16.00
C ALA A 135 -2.26 -5.89 -16.51
N ALA A 136 -2.50 -5.21 -17.63
CA ALA A 136 -1.48 -4.48 -18.39
C ALA A 136 -0.67 -3.44 -17.59
N ARG A 137 -1.25 -2.84 -16.55
CA ARG A 137 -0.61 -1.72 -15.82
C ARG A 137 -0.06 -2.06 -14.44
N TYR A 138 -0.34 -3.26 -13.94
CA TYR A 138 0.02 -3.64 -12.58
C TYR A 138 1.38 -4.33 -12.54
N GLY A 139 2.08 -4.24 -11.41
CA GLY A 139 3.24 -5.08 -11.11
C GLY A 139 2.83 -6.55 -11.00
N ARG A 140 3.73 -7.45 -11.35
CA ARG A 140 3.50 -8.90 -11.34
C ARG A 140 4.08 -9.54 -10.09
N LEU A 141 3.31 -10.43 -9.48
CA LEU A 141 3.76 -11.24 -8.35
C LEU A 141 4.37 -12.55 -8.86
N VAL A 142 5.67 -12.66 -8.78
CA VAL A 142 6.40 -13.86 -9.18
C VAL A 142 6.46 -14.80 -7.99
N MET A 143 5.69 -15.90 -8.09
CA MET A 143 5.53 -16.87 -7.01
C MET A 143 6.36 -18.13 -7.25
N LYS A 144 6.90 -18.72 -6.18
CA LYS A 144 7.48 -20.05 -6.17
C LYS A 144 6.79 -20.90 -5.09
N GLY A 145 5.80 -21.67 -5.51
CA GLY A 145 4.87 -22.29 -4.56
C GLY A 145 4.12 -21.24 -3.75
N ASN A 146 4.24 -21.28 -2.44
CA ASN A 146 3.60 -20.32 -1.53
C ASN A 146 4.50 -19.12 -1.16
N GLU A 147 5.70 -19.06 -1.71
CA GLU A 147 6.66 -17.99 -1.44
C GLU A 147 6.58 -16.95 -2.58
N LEU A 148 6.56 -15.69 -2.20
CA LEU A 148 6.65 -14.58 -3.14
C LEU A 148 8.14 -14.28 -3.37
N GLU A 149 8.66 -14.56 -4.56
CA GLU A 149 10.08 -14.34 -4.88
C GLU A 149 10.40 -12.87 -5.14
N ARG A 150 9.58 -12.20 -5.93
CA ARG A 150 9.72 -10.77 -6.24
C ARG A 150 8.43 -10.18 -6.80
N ILE A 151 8.40 -8.85 -6.83
CA ILE A 151 7.39 -8.08 -7.56
C ILE A 151 8.10 -7.36 -8.70
N VAL A 152 7.61 -7.53 -9.93
CA VAL A 152 8.17 -6.88 -11.12
C VAL A 152 7.20 -5.83 -11.61
N GLU A 153 7.62 -4.58 -11.63
CA GLU A 153 6.82 -3.50 -12.18
C GLU A 153 6.63 -3.67 -13.69
N PHE A 154 5.46 -3.29 -14.21
CA PHE A 154 5.11 -3.51 -15.62
C PHE A 154 6.16 -2.99 -16.62
N LYS A 155 6.80 -1.85 -16.30
CA LYS A 155 7.80 -1.20 -17.17
C LYS A 155 9.12 -1.94 -17.20
N ASP A 156 9.41 -2.73 -16.17
CA ASP A 156 10.65 -3.47 -15.99
C ASP A 156 10.46 -4.99 -16.29
N ALA A 157 9.21 -5.42 -16.55
CA ALA A 157 8.86 -6.83 -16.76
C ALA A 157 9.24 -7.34 -18.14
N THR A 158 9.74 -8.58 -18.23
CA THR A 158 9.91 -9.34 -19.46
C THR A 158 8.54 -9.74 -20.05
N ASP A 159 8.52 -10.26 -21.26
CA ASP A 159 7.26 -10.68 -21.90
C ASP A 159 6.66 -11.90 -21.18
N GLU A 160 7.49 -12.81 -20.65
CA GLU A 160 7.06 -13.93 -19.83
C GLU A 160 6.45 -13.45 -18.50
N GLU A 161 7.07 -12.47 -17.87
CA GLU A 161 6.56 -11.87 -16.62
C GLU A 161 5.26 -11.10 -16.85
N LYS A 162 5.11 -10.40 -17.97
CA LYS A 162 3.85 -9.73 -18.36
C LYS A 162 2.69 -10.69 -18.55
N ALA A 163 2.95 -11.96 -18.87
CA ALA A 163 1.94 -12.99 -19.00
C ALA A 163 1.39 -13.49 -17.65
N ILE A 164 2.05 -13.16 -16.52
CA ILE A 164 1.54 -13.48 -15.18
C ILE A 164 0.28 -12.66 -14.93
N ASP A 165 -0.82 -13.32 -14.54
CA ASP A 165 -2.10 -12.68 -14.25
C ASP A 165 -2.27 -12.29 -12.78
N PHE A 166 -1.39 -12.79 -11.88
CA PHE A 166 -1.40 -12.43 -10.46
C PHE A 166 -0.64 -11.13 -10.24
N CYS A 167 -1.38 -10.08 -9.91
CA CYS A 167 -0.91 -8.70 -9.88
C CYS A 167 -0.78 -8.14 -8.47
N ASN A 168 0.14 -7.21 -8.30
CA ASN A 168 0.32 -6.45 -7.07
C ASN A 168 -0.80 -5.40 -6.91
N SER A 169 -1.47 -5.40 -5.79
CA SER A 169 -2.48 -4.38 -5.45
C SER A 169 -1.88 -3.08 -4.94
N GLY A 170 -0.62 -3.12 -4.52
CA GLY A 170 0.05 -2.03 -3.80
C GLY A 170 -0.07 -2.13 -2.28
N PHE A 171 -1.08 -2.81 -1.74
CA PHE A 171 -1.17 -3.03 -0.30
C PHE A 171 -0.16 -4.07 0.17
N MET A 172 0.62 -3.73 1.20
CA MET A 172 1.64 -4.59 1.79
C MET A 172 1.57 -4.54 3.32
N ALA A 173 1.93 -5.63 3.97
CA ALA A 173 2.16 -5.65 5.41
C ALA A 173 3.58 -6.14 5.70
N PHE A 174 4.18 -5.59 6.73
CA PHE A 174 5.56 -5.84 7.12
C PHE A 174 5.67 -6.26 8.58
N ASP A 175 6.67 -7.08 8.89
CA ASP A 175 7.18 -7.16 10.24
C ASP A 175 7.95 -5.86 10.56
N GLY A 176 7.42 -5.07 11.49
CA GLY A 176 7.97 -3.76 11.86
C GLY A 176 9.43 -3.82 12.29
N LYS A 177 9.83 -4.95 12.87
CA LYS A 177 11.24 -5.20 13.25
C LYS A 177 12.20 -5.05 12.06
N TYR A 178 11.77 -5.41 10.85
CA TYR A 178 12.63 -5.42 9.66
C TYR A 178 12.29 -4.31 8.67
N LEU A 179 11.13 -3.67 8.78
CA LEU A 179 10.62 -2.70 7.81
C LEU A 179 11.68 -1.64 7.42
N PHE A 180 12.21 -0.92 8.38
CA PHE A 180 13.13 0.20 8.08
C PHE A 180 14.52 -0.26 7.67
N ASP A 181 14.96 -1.45 8.05
CA ASP A 181 16.20 -2.06 7.57
C ASP A 181 16.06 -2.54 6.11
N ILE A 182 14.89 -3.04 5.73
CA ILE A 182 14.54 -3.35 4.34
C ILE A 182 14.53 -2.07 3.51
N LEU A 183 13.78 -1.05 3.95
CA LEU A 183 13.66 0.22 3.22
C LEU A 183 15.01 0.92 3.02
N ALA A 184 15.92 0.85 3.98
CA ALA A 184 17.25 1.43 3.89
C ALA A 184 18.15 0.79 2.80
N ARG A 185 17.78 -0.40 2.31
CA ARG A 185 18.54 -1.15 1.28
C ARG A 185 17.90 -1.07 -0.11
N ILE A 186 16.68 -0.53 -0.22
CA ILE A 186 16.03 -0.32 -1.50
C ILE A 186 16.82 0.72 -2.30
N GLY A 187 17.15 0.38 -3.55
CA GLY A 187 17.79 1.28 -4.49
C GLY A 187 16.78 2.02 -5.37
N ASN A 188 17.30 2.83 -6.29
CA ASN A 188 16.50 3.55 -7.30
C ASN A 188 16.99 3.30 -8.73
N LYS A 189 17.72 2.20 -8.97
CA LYS A 189 18.20 1.81 -10.30
C LYS A 189 17.13 1.02 -11.05
N ASN A 190 16.05 1.71 -11.45
CA ASN A 190 14.92 1.16 -12.19
C ASN A 190 14.45 2.17 -13.25
N ALA A 191 13.44 1.79 -14.07
CA ALA A 191 12.96 2.60 -15.20
C ALA A 191 12.45 4.00 -14.81
N ALA A 192 11.99 4.21 -13.56
CA ALA A 192 11.51 5.50 -13.08
C ALA A 192 12.56 6.29 -12.27
N GLY A 193 13.67 5.67 -11.84
CA GLY A 193 14.66 6.27 -10.92
C GLY A 193 14.13 6.48 -9.51
N GLU A 194 13.12 5.71 -9.09
CA GLU A 194 12.40 5.86 -7.82
C GLU A 194 12.73 4.71 -6.86
N PHE A 195 12.59 4.96 -5.57
CA PHE A 195 12.66 3.91 -4.53
C PHE A 195 11.32 3.16 -4.50
N TYR A 196 11.22 2.05 -5.22
CA TYR A 196 10.02 1.23 -5.28
C TYR A 196 9.81 0.44 -3.99
N LEU A 197 8.64 0.54 -3.38
CA LEU A 197 8.30 -0.30 -2.22
C LEU A 197 8.26 -1.79 -2.59
N THR A 198 7.98 -2.11 -3.84
CA THR A 198 7.94 -3.47 -4.38
C THR A 198 9.28 -4.18 -4.32
N ASP A 199 10.40 -3.44 -4.35
CA ASP A 199 11.75 -3.99 -4.20
C ASP A 199 12.00 -4.54 -2.77
N ALA A 200 11.13 -4.21 -1.82
CA ALA A 200 11.21 -4.72 -0.44
C ALA A 200 11.19 -6.25 -0.37
N VAL A 201 10.50 -6.92 -1.30
CA VAL A 201 10.44 -8.39 -1.36
C VAL A 201 11.82 -8.97 -1.67
N GLU A 202 12.49 -8.45 -2.69
CA GLU A 202 13.82 -8.90 -3.08
C GLU A 202 14.86 -8.60 -1.99
N VAL A 203 14.80 -7.40 -1.40
CA VAL A 203 15.66 -7.02 -0.26
C VAL A 203 15.43 -7.95 0.94
N ALA A 204 14.19 -8.29 1.26
CA ALA A 204 13.88 -9.21 2.34
C ALA A 204 14.50 -10.60 2.10
N HIS A 205 14.45 -11.12 0.86
CA HIS A 205 15.11 -12.38 0.51
C HIS A 205 16.62 -12.30 0.64
N GLN A 206 17.26 -11.21 0.22
CA GLN A 206 18.70 -10.99 0.42
C GLN A 206 19.10 -10.96 1.90
N MET A 207 18.16 -10.61 2.78
CA MET A 207 18.33 -10.66 4.25
C MET A 207 17.98 -12.04 4.85
N GLY A 208 17.62 -13.03 4.03
CA GLY A 208 17.21 -14.37 4.49
C GLY A 208 15.81 -14.42 5.12
N LEU A 209 14.96 -13.42 4.82
CA LEU A 209 13.61 -13.30 5.36
C LEU A 209 12.58 -13.91 4.40
N LYS A 210 11.44 -14.36 4.95
CA LYS A 210 10.36 -14.98 4.18
C LYS A 210 9.34 -13.94 3.72
N CYS A 211 8.91 -14.07 2.47
CA CYS A 211 7.85 -13.25 1.89
C CYS A 211 6.71 -14.12 1.36
N THR A 212 5.49 -13.62 1.40
CA THR A 212 4.32 -14.31 0.84
C THR A 212 3.34 -13.34 0.22
N ALA A 213 2.45 -13.86 -0.62
CA ALA A 213 1.30 -13.13 -1.11
C ALA A 213 0.04 -13.95 -0.93
N PHE A 214 -1.09 -13.27 -0.89
CA PHE A 214 -2.40 -13.91 -0.94
C PHE A 214 -3.35 -13.13 -1.82
N GLU A 215 -4.31 -13.83 -2.40
CA GLU A 215 -5.28 -13.25 -3.31
C GLU A 215 -6.43 -12.59 -2.57
N GLY A 216 -6.73 -11.33 -2.96
CA GLY A 216 -7.93 -10.59 -2.60
C GLY A 216 -8.83 -10.39 -3.80
N LYS A 217 -9.99 -9.78 -3.57
CA LYS A 217 -10.96 -9.49 -4.63
C LYS A 217 -10.55 -8.23 -5.40
N PRO A 218 -10.73 -8.18 -6.73
CA PRO A 218 -10.42 -6.98 -7.52
C PRO A 218 -11.13 -5.71 -7.02
N GLU A 219 -12.35 -5.83 -6.50
CA GLU A 219 -13.12 -4.71 -5.95
C GLU A 219 -12.51 -4.12 -4.67
N GLU A 220 -11.77 -4.92 -3.89
CA GLU A 220 -11.11 -4.43 -2.68
C GLU A 220 -9.94 -3.50 -2.98
N VAL A 221 -9.24 -3.77 -4.07
CA VAL A 221 -8.01 -3.07 -4.46
C VAL A 221 -8.25 -2.04 -5.55
N ALA A 222 -9.52 -1.83 -5.91
CA ALA A 222 -9.89 -0.81 -6.88
C ALA A 222 -9.47 0.59 -6.39
N SER A 223 -8.88 1.35 -7.29
CA SER A 223 -8.51 2.75 -7.09
C SER A 223 -9.02 3.59 -8.25
N ALA A 224 -9.20 4.89 -8.07
CA ALA A 224 -9.66 5.77 -9.12
C ALA A 224 -8.56 6.74 -9.55
N ASN A 225 -8.18 6.74 -10.83
CA ASN A 225 -7.29 7.70 -11.46
C ASN A 225 -8.01 8.59 -12.49
N THR A 226 -9.22 8.20 -12.88
CA THR A 226 -10.10 8.92 -13.79
C THR A 226 -11.51 9.03 -13.20
N LEU A 227 -12.37 9.85 -13.78
CA LEU A 227 -13.77 9.97 -13.35
C LEU A 227 -14.56 8.67 -13.61
N GLU A 228 -14.23 7.94 -14.68
CA GLU A 228 -14.84 6.65 -14.99
C GLU A 228 -14.46 5.58 -13.95
N GLU A 229 -13.17 5.54 -13.55
CA GLU A 229 -12.71 4.65 -12.49
C GLU A 229 -13.35 5.03 -11.14
N LEU A 230 -13.58 6.33 -10.88
CA LEU A 230 -14.27 6.79 -9.68
C LEU A 230 -15.73 6.31 -9.65
N ALA A 231 -16.45 6.42 -10.76
CA ALA A 231 -17.83 5.93 -10.86
C ALA A 231 -17.92 4.41 -10.63
N LEU A 232 -16.96 3.64 -11.15
CA LEU A 232 -16.87 2.19 -10.89
C LEU A 232 -16.61 1.92 -9.41
N LEU A 233 -15.73 2.68 -8.79
CA LEU A 233 -15.42 2.56 -7.37
C LEU A 233 -16.64 2.87 -6.49
N GLU A 234 -17.44 3.87 -6.85
CA GLU A 234 -18.72 4.19 -6.18
C GLU A 234 -19.73 3.05 -6.29
N LYS A 235 -19.82 2.41 -7.46
CA LYS A 235 -20.66 1.22 -7.64
C LYS A 235 -20.23 0.10 -6.69
N TYR A 236 -18.95 -0.26 -6.66
CA TYR A 236 -18.43 -1.28 -5.75
C TYR A 236 -18.67 -0.96 -4.28
N ALA A 237 -18.55 0.33 -3.90
CA ALA A 237 -18.84 0.78 -2.55
C ALA A 237 -20.33 0.68 -2.21
N GLY A 238 -21.22 0.94 -3.17
CA GLY A 238 -22.67 0.82 -3.03
C GLY A 238 -23.15 -0.63 -2.86
N ASP A 239 -22.54 -1.56 -3.59
CA ASP A 239 -22.89 -2.99 -3.56
C ASP A 239 -22.47 -3.69 -2.24
N ARG A 240 -21.71 -3.02 -1.38
CA ARG A 240 -21.25 -3.54 -0.05
C ARG A 240 -22.19 -3.18 1.10
N LYS A 241 -23.24 -2.39 0.86
CA LYS A 241 -24.26 -2.05 1.86
C LYS A 241 -25.36 -3.10 1.89
#